data_bbdbd4545705ba346fe6e35850709ac2
#
_entry.id   bbdbd4545705ba346fe6e35850709ac2
#
_cell.length_a   1.000
_cell.length_b   1.000
_cell.length_c   1.000
_cell.angle_alpha   90.00
_cell.angle_beta   90.00
_cell.angle_gamma   90.00
#
_symmetry.space_group_name_H-M   'P 1'
#
loop_
_entity.id
_entity.type
_entity.pdbx_description
1 polymer ?
#
loop_
_entity_poly.entity_id
_entity_poly.type
_entity_poly.pdbx_seq_one_letter_code
_entity_poly.pdbx_strand_id
1 'polypeptide(L)'
;VMAVCSPLVAPTLSEAAAAATAARARAAAAVPPVMKGVEAGEIIQDLGKRWSKQSLSDAKTYLGIIQREERPLLRVVNTLFSNLILTLISFLALYKLCGPSGAGPSGRARPGDAPPQFAVALTMLCMVLVLGRVTSYFEPSGFVLPVAAGAILCAILVGAQTAAFFSAVAAVLVSAQYQYNWRLMLVAWAMALAGALTVRRVRRRSDMTAASLAAMAAGFTAAVAATLSTESLLAESFMRRLLLILLNGGFCMMAVPGLLSPLERFFGLTTDITLLEYSDLNSPILADLAMKAPATYAHSLFLGQIAERAADAIGANG
;
A
#
# COMPACT_ATOMS: atom_id res chain seq x y z
N VAL A 1 -5.36 -33.47 -74.87
CA VAL A 1 -4.64 -32.18 -74.91
C VAL A 1 -4.64 -31.57 -73.48
N MET A 2 -5.76 -31.57 -72.76
CA MET A 2 -5.78 -30.96 -71.39
C MET A 2 -4.93 -31.73 -70.36
N ALA A 3 -4.83 -33.08 -70.42
CA ALA A 3 -4.06 -33.84 -69.46
C ALA A 3 -2.55 -33.72 -69.58
N VAL A 4 -2.04 -33.27 -70.75
CA VAL A 4 -0.62 -33.12 -71.03
C VAL A 4 -0.11 -31.71 -70.64
N CYS A 5 -0.98 -30.71 -70.65
CA CYS A 5 -0.61 -29.34 -70.31
C CYS A 5 -0.67 -28.99 -68.81
N SER A 6 -1.39 -29.82 -68.00
CA SER A 6 -1.56 -29.60 -66.57
C SER A 6 -0.27 -29.55 -65.74
N PRO A 7 0.72 -30.44 -65.93
CA PRO A 7 1.97 -30.39 -65.17
C PRO A 7 2.96 -29.29 -65.60
N LEU A 8 2.75 -28.72 -66.79
CA LEU A 8 3.61 -27.64 -67.29
C LEU A 8 3.15 -26.24 -66.85
N VAL A 9 1.87 -26.07 -66.56
CA VAL A 9 1.29 -24.76 -66.19
C VAL A 9 1.37 -24.51 -64.65
N ALA A 10 1.31 -25.55 -63.87
CA ALA A 10 1.30 -25.41 -62.41
C ALA A 10 2.61 -24.81 -61.82
N PRO A 11 3.82 -25.25 -62.19
CA PRO A 11 5.06 -24.71 -61.64
C PRO A 11 5.35 -23.26 -62.09
N THR A 12 5.02 -22.94 -63.33
CA THR A 12 5.25 -21.55 -63.87
C THR A 12 4.28 -20.55 -63.25
N LEU A 13 3.05 -20.91 -62.94
CA LEU A 13 2.12 -20.05 -62.27
C LEU A 13 2.48 -19.82 -60.78
N SER A 14 3.02 -20.83 -60.13
CA SER A 14 3.47 -20.70 -58.73
C SER A 14 4.73 -19.83 -58.61
N GLU A 15 5.68 -19.97 -59.52
CA GLU A 15 6.89 -19.11 -59.61
C GLU A 15 6.54 -17.66 -59.95
N ALA A 16 5.64 -17.45 -60.88
CA ALA A 16 5.16 -16.12 -61.25
C ALA A 16 4.41 -15.44 -60.09
N ALA A 17 3.61 -16.18 -59.32
CA ALA A 17 2.93 -15.64 -58.13
C ALA A 17 3.91 -15.22 -57.03
N ALA A 18 4.94 -16.04 -56.80
CA ALA A 18 5.97 -15.72 -55.80
C ALA A 18 6.81 -14.49 -56.24
N ALA A 19 7.17 -14.42 -57.51
CA ALA A 19 7.87 -13.26 -58.07
C ALA A 19 7.01 -11.99 -58.03
N ALA A 20 5.71 -12.11 -58.31
CA ALA A 20 4.77 -10.99 -58.25
C ALA A 20 4.56 -10.48 -56.81
N THR A 21 4.48 -11.35 -55.83
CA THR A 21 4.39 -10.98 -54.40
C THR A 21 5.68 -10.34 -53.92
N ALA A 22 6.83 -10.84 -54.31
CA ALA A 22 8.15 -10.21 -54.03
C ALA A 22 8.31 -8.85 -54.69
N ALA A 23 7.86 -8.68 -55.92
CA ALA A 23 7.88 -7.39 -56.63
C ALA A 23 6.94 -6.36 -55.98
N ARG A 24 5.72 -6.80 -55.54
CA ARG A 24 4.80 -5.93 -54.82
C ARG A 24 5.35 -5.51 -53.44
N ALA A 25 5.99 -6.41 -52.72
CA ALA A 25 6.63 -6.12 -51.44
C ALA A 25 7.79 -5.11 -51.62
N ARG A 26 8.61 -5.25 -52.67
CA ARG A 26 9.68 -4.28 -53.02
C ARG A 26 9.12 -2.92 -53.45
N ALA A 27 8.07 -2.90 -54.25
CA ALA A 27 7.41 -1.68 -54.65
C ALA A 27 6.76 -0.96 -53.47
N ALA A 28 6.11 -1.71 -52.54
CA ALA A 28 5.54 -1.15 -51.32
C ALA A 28 6.63 -0.57 -50.39
N ALA A 29 7.78 -1.23 -50.30
CA ALA A 29 8.91 -0.73 -49.52
C ALA A 29 9.62 0.49 -50.11
N ALA A 30 9.49 0.69 -51.42
CA ALA A 30 10.06 1.84 -52.13
C ALA A 30 9.18 3.12 -52.08
N VAL A 31 7.92 2.98 -51.62
CA VAL A 31 7.01 4.14 -51.45
C VAL A 31 7.40 4.88 -50.18
N PRO A 32 7.80 6.15 -50.24
CA PRO A 32 8.12 6.93 -49.07
C PRO A 32 6.85 7.03 -48.16
N PRO A 33 7.00 6.93 -46.83
CA PRO A 33 5.86 7.08 -45.95
C PRO A 33 5.24 8.47 -46.12
N VAL A 34 3.92 8.51 -46.31
CA VAL A 34 3.20 9.78 -46.36
C VAL A 34 3.11 10.31 -44.92
N MET A 35 3.89 11.38 -44.66
CA MET A 35 3.86 12.08 -43.37
C MET A 35 2.62 12.96 -43.29
N LYS A 36 1.72 12.65 -42.37
CA LYS A 36 0.59 13.49 -42.01
C LYS A 36 1.05 14.50 -40.97
N GLY A 37 1.13 15.78 -41.32
CA GLY A 37 1.36 16.84 -40.35
C GLY A 37 0.10 17.02 -39.49
N VAL A 38 0.26 16.99 -38.18
CA VAL A 38 -0.79 17.32 -37.23
C VAL A 38 -0.35 18.57 -36.49
N GLU A 39 -1.15 19.62 -36.51
CA GLU A 39 -0.82 20.88 -35.85
C GLU A 39 -1.11 20.82 -34.34
N ALA A 40 -0.38 21.65 -33.60
CA ALA A 40 -0.60 21.74 -32.16
C ALA A 40 -2.02 22.31 -31.87
N GLY A 41 -2.86 21.54 -31.18
CA GLY A 41 -4.26 21.89 -30.91
C GLY A 41 -5.26 21.26 -31.88
N GLU A 42 -4.81 20.52 -32.92
CA GLU A 42 -5.71 19.78 -33.80
C GLU A 42 -6.42 18.64 -33.04
N ILE A 43 -7.75 18.58 -33.18
CA ILE A 43 -8.56 17.56 -32.52
C ILE A 43 -8.46 16.24 -33.29
N ILE A 44 -7.84 15.24 -32.71
CA ILE A 44 -7.72 13.89 -33.29
C ILE A 44 -9.08 13.16 -33.23
N GLN A 45 -9.88 13.42 -32.20
CA GLN A 45 -11.19 12.79 -32.01
C GLN A 45 -12.13 13.70 -31.21
N ASP A 46 -13.33 13.92 -31.71
CA ASP A 46 -14.37 14.68 -31.00
C ASP A 46 -14.95 13.88 -29.81
N LEU A 47 -15.29 14.57 -28.75
CA LEU A 47 -15.98 14.00 -27.59
C LEU A 47 -17.34 13.38 -28.02
N GLY A 48 -17.56 12.14 -27.62
CA GLY A 48 -18.82 11.42 -27.89
C GLY A 48 -18.92 10.71 -29.24
N LYS A 49 -17.95 10.88 -30.16
CA LYS A 49 -17.93 10.13 -31.42
C LYS A 49 -17.19 8.80 -31.25
N ARG A 50 -17.63 7.78 -32.00
CA ARG A 50 -16.96 6.48 -32.06
C ARG A 50 -15.59 6.59 -32.70
N TRP A 51 -14.60 5.90 -32.14
CA TRP A 51 -13.27 5.84 -32.71
C TRP A 51 -13.28 5.20 -34.09
N SER A 52 -12.76 5.89 -35.09
CA SER A 52 -12.48 5.31 -36.38
C SER A 52 -11.15 4.53 -36.32
N LYS A 53 -10.92 3.59 -37.25
CA LYS A 53 -9.64 2.88 -37.34
C LYS A 53 -8.46 3.87 -37.54
N GLN A 54 -8.72 4.95 -38.26
CA GLN A 54 -7.72 5.97 -38.56
C GLN A 54 -7.43 6.87 -37.36
N SER A 55 -8.44 7.41 -36.67
CA SER A 55 -8.23 8.21 -35.47
C SER A 55 -7.59 7.40 -34.33
N LEU A 56 -7.89 6.09 -34.23
CA LEU A 56 -7.22 5.21 -33.28
C LEU A 56 -5.73 4.99 -33.63
N SER A 57 -5.38 4.85 -34.92
CA SER A 57 -3.99 4.73 -35.35
C SER A 57 -3.21 6.01 -35.13
N ASP A 58 -3.82 7.15 -35.43
CA ASP A 58 -3.23 8.49 -35.24
C ASP A 58 -2.97 8.73 -33.74
N ALA A 59 -3.94 8.43 -32.88
CA ALA A 59 -3.79 8.53 -31.43
C ALA A 59 -2.69 7.61 -30.88
N LYS A 60 -2.59 6.36 -31.37
CA LYS A 60 -1.50 5.44 -30.96
C LYS A 60 -0.12 5.94 -31.40
N THR A 61 -0.02 6.47 -32.60
CA THR A 61 1.22 7.04 -33.12
C THR A 61 1.63 8.26 -32.31
N TYR A 62 0.69 9.16 -32.02
CA TYR A 62 0.90 10.34 -31.18
C TYR A 62 1.38 9.97 -29.76
N LEU A 63 0.70 9.03 -29.12
CA LEU A 63 1.11 8.51 -27.80
C LEU A 63 2.52 7.88 -27.86
N GLY A 64 2.84 7.16 -28.95
CA GLY A 64 4.17 6.58 -29.17
C GLY A 64 5.27 7.64 -29.36
N ILE A 65 4.96 8.76 -29.98
CA ILE A 65 5.90 9.89 -30.16
C ILE A 65 6.13 10.58 -28.80
N ILE A 66 5.06 10.92 -28.07
CA ILE A 66 5.19 11.52 -26.72
C ILE A 66 6.01 10.64 -25.79
N GLN A 67 5.77 9.33 -25.79
CA GLN A 67 6.55 8.40 -24.97
C GLN A 67 8.03 8.30 -25.39
N ARG A 68 8.36 8.56 -26.65
CA ARG A 68 9.75 8.59 -27.15
C ARG A 68 10.44 9.92 -26.89
N GLU A 69 9.74 11.05 -27.01
CA GLU A 69 10.33 12.38 -26.79
C GLU A 69 10.63 12.65 -25.31
N GLU A 70 9.86 12.05 -24.40
CA GLU A 70 10.19 12.12 -22.98
C GLU A 70 11.45 11.27 -22.73
N ARG A 71 12.57 11.94 -22.51
CA ARG A 71 13.87 11.31 -22.17
C ARG A 71 13.65 10.35 -20.98
N PRO A 72 13.63 9.03 -21.20
CA PRO A 72 13.22 8.08 -20.15
C PRO A 72 14.16 8.15 -18.95
N LEU A 73 15.45 8.42 -19.17
CA LEU A 73 16.44 8.63 -18.11
C LEU A 73 16.13 9.84 -17.23
N LEU A 74 15.74 10.97 -17.83
CA LEU A 74 15.44 12.18 -17.06
C LEU A 74 14.17 11.99 -16.20
N ARG A 75 13.15 11.30 -16.73
CA ARG A 75 11.94 10.97 -15.97
C ARG A 75 12.29 10.05 -14.79
N VAL A 76 13.09 9.01 -15.00
CA VAL A 76 13.53 8.10 -13.92
C VAL A 76 14.32 8.87 -12.88
N VAL A 77 15.28 9.71 -13.27
CA VAL A 77 16.08 10.53 -12.35
C VAL A 77 15.19 11.48 -11.54
N ASN A 78 14.27 12.20 -12.21
CA ASN A 78 13.35 13.12 -11.51
C ASN A 78 12.44 12.39 -10.54
N THR A 79 11.91 11.22 -10.92
CA THR A 79 11.06 10.39 -10.03
C THR A 79 11.85 9.88 -8.82
N LEU A 80 13.08 9.41 -9.03
CA LEU A 80 13.96 8.96 -7.94
C LEU A 80 14.30 10.12 -7.00
N PHE A 81 14.62 11.30 -7.54
CA PHE A 81 14.95 12.47 -6.75
C PHE A 81 13.74 12.99 -5.95
N SER A 82 12.57 13.05 -6.58
CA SER A 82 11.31 13.41 -5.91
C SER A 82 10.98 12.45 -4.76
N ASN A 83 11.09 11.14 -5.02
CA ASN A 83 10.84 10.13 -3.99
C ASN A 83 11.88 10.19 -2.86
N LEU A 84 13.15 10.48 -3.18
CA LEU A 84 14.20 10.66 -2.17
C LEU A 84 13.91 11.86 -1.26
N ILE A 85 13.55 13.00 -1.84
CA ILE A 85 13.19 14.21 -1.08
C ILE A 85 11.98 13.92 -0.18
N LEU A 86 10.94 13.29 -0.72
CA LEU A 86 9.72 12.98 0.02
C LEU A 86 10.01 12.02 1.19
N THR A 87 10.84 11.01 0.96
CA THR A 87 11.28 10.05 1.99
C THR A 87 12.11 10.75 3.06
N LEU A 88 13.02 11.66 2.67
CA LEU A 88 13.84 12.41 3.61
C LEU A 88 13.00 13.35 4.50
N ILE A 89 12.06 14.07 3.91
CA ILE A 89 11.12 14.93 4.66
C ILE A 89 10.30 14.08 5.64
N SER A 90 9.79 12.94 5.19
CA SER A 90 9.01 12.00 6.01
C SER A 90 9.84 11.44 7.17
N PHE A 91 11.10 11.08 6.91
CA PHE A 91 12.04 10.63 7.93
C PHE A 91 12.31 11.71 8.98
N LEU A 92 12.60 12.95 8.56
CA LEU A 92 12.83 14.07 9.47
C LEU A 92 11.60 14.40 10.31
N ALA A 93 10.41 14.33 9.73
CA ALA A 93 9.16 14.55 10.42
C ALA A 93 8.87 13.47 11.47
N LEU A 94 9.05 12.19 11.11
CA LEU A 94 8.95 11.07 12.06
C LEU A 94 9.98 11.18 13.18
N TYR A 95 11.22 11.53 12.85
CA TYR A 95 12.28 11.71 13.84
C TYR A 95 11.94 12.83 14.83
N LYS A 96 11.41 13.96 14.36
CA LYS A 96 10.98 15.06 15.27
C LYS A 96 9.80 14.67 16.15
N LEU A 97 8.86 13.89 15.61
CA LEU A 97 7.67 13.45 16.34
C LEU A 97 8.00 12.39 17.41
N CYS A 98 8.86 11.42 17.06
CA CYS A 98 9.27 10.34 17.96
C CYS A 98 10.56 10.64 18.73
N GLY A 99 11.22 11.78 18.45
CA GLY A 99 12.51 12.18 19.05
C GLY A 99 12.40 12.59 20.52
N PRO A 100 13.52 12.90 21.17
CA PRO A 100 13.62 13.15 22.61
C PRO A 100 12.78 14.33 23.13
N SER A 101 12.23 15.17 22.23
CA SER A 101 11.29 16.25 22.57
C SER A 101 9.83 15.79 22.63
N GLY A 102 9.49 14.65 22.06
CA GLY A 102 8.18 14.01 22.10
C GLY A 102 8.13 12.99 23.24
N ALA A 103 8.29 13.45 24.48
CA ALA A 103 8.21 12.60 25.65
C ALA A 103 6.83 11.92 25.71
N GLY A 104 6.75 10.68 25.24
CA GLY A 104 5.68 9.77 25.66
C GLY A 104 5.77 9.53 27.18
N PRO A 105 4.70 9.06 27.81
CA PRO A 105 4.59 9.00 29.29
C PRO A 105 5.64 8.13 30.00
N SER A 106 6.53 7.48 29.31
CA SER A 106 7.60 6.61 29.87
C SER A 106 8.99 7.25 29.94
N GLY A 107 9.10 8.53 30.22
CA GLY A 107 10.26 9.40 30.49
C GLY A 107 11.66 8.85 30.85
N ARG A 108 12.16 7.79 30.19
CA ARG A 108 13.50 7.22 30.39
C ARG A 108 14.20 6.89 29.07
N ALA A 109 14.37 7.88 28.20
CA ALA A 109 15.35 7.75 27.12
C ALA A 109 16.71 8.29 27.60
N ARG A 110 17.78 7.52 27.52
CA ARG A 110 19.14 8.01 27.70
C ARG A 110 19.49 8.95 26.54
N PRO A 111 20.21 10.06 26.79
CA PRO A 111 20.69 10.94 25.73
C PRO A 111 21.64 10.12 24.83
N GLY A 112 21.24 9.88 23.58
CA GLY A 112 22.06 9.14 22.58
C GLY A 112 21.38 7.94 21.96
N ASP A 113 20.36 7.34 22.57
CA ASP A 113 19.59 6.24 21.98
C ASP A 113 18.45 6.81 21.16
N ALA A 114 18.36 6.45 19.88
CA ALA A 114 17.15 6.70 19.12
C ALA A 114 15.98 6.01 19.85
N PRO A 115 14.87 6.72 20.16
CA PRO A 115 13.80 6.11 20.93
C PRO A 115 13.30 4.88 20.18
N PRO A 116 13.06 3.74 20.86
CA PRO A 116 12.59 2.52 20.22
C PRO A 116 11.30 2.77 19.38
N GLN A 117 10.53 3.76 19.77
CA GLN A 117 9.37 4.25 19.05
C GLN A 117 9.65 4.71 17.60
N PHE A 118 10.76 5.44 17.39
CA PHE A 118 11.17 5.85 16.06
C PHE A 118 11.61 4.65 15.21
N ALA A 119 12.37 3.72 15.80
CA ALA A 119 12.82 2.52 15.10
C ALA A 119 11.62 1.65 14.66
N VAL A 120 10.59 1.51 15.51
CA VAL A 120 9.34 0.81 15.19
C VAL A 120 8.62 1.48 14.02
N ALA A 121 8.36 2.79 14.12
CA ALA A 121 7.64 3.52 13.08
C ALA A 121 8.39 3.47 11.73
N LEU A 122 9.72 3.59 11.75
CA LEU A 122 10.56 3.51 10.57
C LEU A 122 10.52 2.09 9.95
N THR A 123 10.64 1.05 10.77
CA THR A 123 10.58 -0.35 10.29
C THR A 123 9.22 -0.65 9.67
N MET A 124 8.11 -0.20 10.30
CA MET A 124 6.78 -0.34 9.73
C MET A 124 6.66 0.39 8.39
N LEU A 125 7.20 1.60 8.30
CA LEU A 125 7.20 2.36 7.05
C LEU A 125 8.00 1.64 5.95
N CYS A 126 9.21 1.20 6.26
CA CYS A 126 10.04 0.43 5.32
C CYS A 126 9.33 -0.86 4.87
N MET A 127 8.71 -1.60 5.79
CA MET A 127 7.98 -2.82 5.48
C MET A 127 6.81 -2.55 4.52
N VAL A 128 6.02 -1.51 4.78
CA VAL A 128 4.91 -1.08 3.91
C VAL A 128 5.42 -0.67 2.52
N LEU A 129 6.52 0.09 2.45
CA LEU A 129 7.08 0.55 1.17
C LEU A 129 7.67 -0.60 0.36
N VAL A 130 8.38 -1.53 0.98
CA VAL A 130 8.92 -2.73 0.32
C VAL A 130 7.77 -3.62 -0.18
N LEU A 131 6.77 -3.86 0.66
CA LEU A 131 5.59 -4.63 0.26
C LEU A 131 4.83 -3.94 -0.88
N GLY A 132 4.71 -2.60 -0.84
CA GLY A 132 4.14 -1.79 -1.92
C GLY A 132 4.88 -1.97 -3.24
N ARG A 133 6.20 -2.04 -3.17
CA ARG A 133 7.02 -2.27 -4.36
C ARG A 133 6.83 -3.67 -4.93
N VAL A 134 6.76 -4.68 -4.07
CA VAL A 134 6.50 -6.07 -4.48
C VAL A 134 5.09 -6.21 -5.07
N THR A 135 4.08 -5.69 -4.39
CA THR A 135 2.69 -5.78 -4.86
C THR A 135 2.44 -5.01 -6.16
N SER A 136 3.20 -3.95 -6.46
CA SER A 136 3.07 -3.20 -7.70
C SER A 136 3.37 -4.03 -8.97
N TYR A 137 4.11 -5.13 -8.85
CA TYR A 137 4.35 -6.06 -9.96
C TYR A 137 3.15 -6.98 -10.25
N PHE A 138 2.36 -7.31 -9.21
CA PHE A 138 1.22 -8.24 -9.34
C PHE A 138 -0.10 -7.48 -9.51
N GLU A 139 -0.25 -6.36 -8.83
CA GLU A 139 -1.47 -5.55 -8.81
C GLU A 139 -1.12 -4.06 -8.91
N PRO A 140 -1.19 -3.50 -10.13
CA PRO A 140 -0.77 -2.12 -10.39
C PRO A 140 -1.70 -1.06 -9.80
N SER A 141 -2.87 -1.43 -9.26
CA SER A 141 -3.80 -0.47 -8.64
C SER A 141 -3.41 -0.06 -7.21
N GLY A 142 -2.66 -0.90 -6.49
CA GLY A 142 -2.19 -0.66 -5.13
C GLY A 142 -3.22 -0.80 -4.01
N PHE A 143 -4.52 -1.01 -4.30
CA PHE A 143 -5.58 -1.09 -3.27
C PHE A 143 -5.49 -2.32 -2.36
N VAL A 144 -4.74 -3.33 -2.76
CA VAL A 144 -4.48 -4.53 -1.95
C VAL A 144 -3.42 -4.32 -0.87
N LEU A 145 -2.65 -3.22 -0.93
CA LEU A 145 -1.53 -2.98 -0.02
C LEU A 145 -2.01 -2.67 1.40
N PRO A 146 -1.62 -3.47 2.41
CA PRO A 146 -2.13 -3.36 3.78
C PRO A 146 -1.45 -2.25 4.59
N VAL A 147 -1.57 -0.99 4.15
CA VAL A 147 -1.06 0.19 4.87
C VAL A 147 -1.68 0.28 6.27
N ALA A 148 -2.96 -0.10 6.38
CA ALA A 148 -3.68 -0.10 7.65
C ALA A 148 -3.06 -1.04 8.68
N ALA A 149 -2.53 -2.19 8.28
CA ALA A 149 -1.85 -3.10 9.20
C ALA A 149 -0.63 -2.43 9.86
N GLY A 150 0.20 -1.73 9.06
CA GLY A 150 1.34 -0.97 9.58
C GLY A 150 0.91 0.15 10.54
N ALA A 151 -0.17 0.85 10.24
CA ALA A 151 -0.71 1.92 11.09
C ALA A 151 -1.28 1.37 12.40
N ILE A 152 -2.04 0.27 12.36
CA ILE A 152 -2.58 -0.39 13.56
C ILE A 152 -1.45 -0.90 14.46
N LEU A 153 -0.44 -1.58 13.89
CA LEU A 153 0.73 -2.04 14.63
C LEU A 153 1.51 -0.87 15.24
N CYS A 154 1.68 0.23 14.50
CA CYS A 154 2.30 1.44 15.01
C CYS A 154 1.47 2.04 16.17
N ALA A 155 0.13 2.01 16.09
CA ALA A 155 -0.75 2.49 17.17
C ALA A 155 -0.62 1.66 18.44
N ILE A 156 -0.49 0.33 18.31
CA ILE A 156 -0.33 -0.59 19.44
C ILE A 156 1.05 -0.45 20.10
N LEU A 157 2.12 -0.39 19.29
CA LEU A 157 3.50 -0.44 19.77
C LEU A 157 4.03 0.93 20.21
N VAL A 158 3.56 2.02 19.60
CA VAL A 158 4.10 3.38 19.82
C VAL A 158 3.03 4.33 20.36
N GLY A 159 1.81 4.24 19.83
CA GLY A 159 0.70 5.07 20.25
C GLY A 159 -0.07 5.72 19.09
N ALA A 160 -1.31 6.12 19.37
CA ALA A 160 -2.25 6.59 18.36
C ALA A 160 -1.80 7.88 17.65
N GLN A 161 -1.13 8.80 18.34
CA GLN A 161 -0.66 10.06 17.74
C GLN A 161 0.40 9.80 16.66
N THR A 162 1.41 8.99 16.97
CA THR A 162 2.45 8.60 16.01
C THR A 162 1.86 7.81 14.85
N ALA A 163 0.90 6.92 15.12
CA ALA A 163 0.23 6.13 14.09
C ALA A 163 -0.64 7.00 13.15
N ALA A 164 -1.30 8.03 13.66
CA ALA A 164 -2.05 8.97 12.83
C ALA A 164 -1.12 9.73 11.86
N PHE A 165 0.02 10.18 12.35
CA PHE A 165 1.04 10.80 11.50
C PHE A 165 1.64 9.81 10.50
N PHE A 166 1.99 8.60 10.95
CA PHE A 166 2.43 7.50 10.11
C PHE A 166 1.44 7.23 8.97
N SER A 167 0.13 7.22 9.26
CA SER A 167 -0.92 6.99 8.27
C SER A 167 -0.88 7.98 7.12
N ALA A 168 -0.67 9.27 7.43
CA ALA A 168 -0.57 10.32 6.41
C ALA A 168 0.71 10.15 5.57
N VAL A 169 1.85 9.95 6.23
CA VAL A 169 3.14 9.75 5.56
C VAL A 169 3.12 8.50 4.67
N ALA A 170 2.65 7.38 5.20
CA ALA A 170 2.60 6.12 4.47
C ALA A 170 1.69 6.22 3.24
N ALA A 171 0.51 6.86 3.36
CA ALA A 171 -0.41 7.04 2.24
C ALA A 171 0.22 7.89 1.11
N VAL A 172 0.93 8.97 1.44
CA VAL A 172 1.62 9.81 0.47
C VAL A 172 2.75 9.04 -0.23
N LEU A 173 3.61 8.36 0.53
CA LEU A 173 4.73 7.60 -0.01
C LEU A 173 4.28 6.40 -0.86
N VAL A 174 3.21 5.73 -0.44
CA VAL A 174 2.60 4.65 -1.24
C VAL A 174 2.01 5.22 -2.53
N SER A 175 1.26 6.33 -2.48
CA SER A 175 0.71 6.93 -3.69
C SER A 175 1.80 7.34 -4.69
N ALA A 176 2.96 7.79 -4.20
CA ALA A 176 4.10 8.12 -5.03
C ALA A 176 4.67 6.89 -5.79
N GLN A 177 4.62 5.70 -5.21
CA GLN A 177 4.99 4.46 -5.90
C GLN A 177 4.00 4.07 -7.02
N TYR A 178 2.74 4.50 -6.91
CA TYR A 178 1.66 4.26 -7.86
C TYR A 178 1.29 5.51 -8.68
N GLN A 179 2.30 6.24 -9.14
CA GLN A 179 2.19 7.41 -10.00
C GLN A 179 1.33 8.55 -9.42
N TYR A 180 1.45 8.78 -8.11
CA TYR A 180 0.69 9.81 -7.37
C TYR A 180 -0.83 9.67 -7.52
N ASN A 181 -1.35 8.44 -7.50
CA ASN A 181 -2.76 8.18 -7.59
C ASN A 181 -3.49 8.70 -6.33
N TRP A 182 -4.18 9.84 -6.46
CA TRP A 182 -4.86 10.50 -5.34
C TRP A 182 -5.99 9.65 -4.74
N ARG A 183 -6.65 8.79 -5.53
CA ARG A 183 -7.70 7.88 -5.05
C ARG A 183 -7.11 6.82 -4.12
N LEU A 184 -5.97 6.25 -4.52
CA LEU A 184 -5.23 5.31 -3.67
C LEU A 184 -4.76 6.00 -2.38
N MET A 185 -4.23 7.21 -2.49
CA MET A 185 -3.79 8.00 -1.32
C MET A 185 -4.93 8.20 -0.33
N LEU A 186 -6.11 8.65 -0.81
CA LEU A 186 -7.28 8.90 0.02
C LEU A 186 -7.74 7.62 0.73
N VAL A 187 -7.88 6.51 -0.01
CA VAL A 187 -8.33 5.23 0.54
C VAL A 187 -7.33 4.67 1.54
N ALA A 188 -6.04 4.66 1.19
CA ALA A 188 -4.98 4.18 2.08
C ALA A 188 -4.90 4.99 3.36
N TRP A 189 -5.00 6.33 3.26
CA TRP A 189 -5.02 7.21 4.43
C TRP A 189 -6.24 6.98 5.32
N ALA A 190 -7.44 6.91 4.73
CA ALA A 190 -8.68 6.67 5.48
C ALA A 190 -8.64 5.32 6.21
N MET A 191 -8.20 4.25 5.54
CA MET A 191 -8.05 2.92 6.13
C MET A 191 -7.04 2.93 7.29
N ALA A 192 -5.87 3.50 7.06
CA ALA A 192 -4.78 3.54 8.03
C ALA A 192 -5.16 4.37 9.25
N LEU A 193 -5.74 5.55 9.04
CA LEU A 193 -6.15 6.45 10.11
C LEU A 193 -7.29 5.86 10.95
N ALA A 194 -8.34 5.33 10.30
CA ALA A 194 -9.46 4.71 11.01
C ALA A 194 -9.03 3.51 11.85
N GLY A 195 -8.17 2.64 11.29
CA GLY A 195 -7.59 1.52 12.01
C GLY A 195 -6.77 1.97 13.23
N ALA A 196 -5.89 2.95 13.05
CA ALA A 196 -5.05 3.50 14.12
C ALA A 196 -5.85 4.18 15.25
N LEU A 197 -6.91 4.94 14.90
CA LEU A 197 -7.74 5.62 15.89
C LEU A 197 -8.68 4.70 16.66
N THR A 198 -9.07 3.57 16.08
CA THR A 198 -9.91 2.56 16.75
C THR A 198 -9.13 1.87 17.87
N VAL A 199 -7.81 1.74 17.71
CA VAL A 199 -6.92 1.12 18.70
C VAL A 199 -6.43 2.16 19.71
N ARG A 200 -7.21 2.44 20.73
CA ARG A 200 -6.76 3.33 21.83
C ARG A 200 -6.16 2.55 23.01
N ARG A 201 -6.74 1.42 23.37
CA ARG A 201 -6.22 0.46 24.37
C ARG A 201 -6.60 -0.93 23.90
N VAL A 202 -5.63 -1.76 23.63
CA VAL A 202 -5.85 -3.13 23.17
C VAL A 202 -5.77 -4.03 24.41
N ARG A 203 -6.93 -4.47 24.87
CA ARG A 203 -7.02 -5.44 25.97
C ARG A 203 -7.39 -6.85 25.50
N ARG A 204 -7.91 -6.98 24.30
CA ARG A 204 -8.34 -8.27 23.72
C ARG A 204 -7.90 -8.38 22.28
N ARG A 205 -7.68 -9.61 21.83
CA ARG A 205 -7.41 -9.88 20.41
C ARG A 205 -8.55 -9.41 19.48
N SER A 206 -9.80 -9.40 19.99
CA SER A 206 -10.96 -8.85 19.27
C SER A 206 -10.86 -7.36 18.97
N ASP A 207 -10.08 -6.60 19.72
CA ASP A 207 -9.92 -5.16 19.49
C ASP A 207 -9.11 -4.91 18.20
N MET A 208 -8.17 -5.80 17.89
CA MET A 208 -7.40 -5.75 16.63
C MET A 208 -8.28 -6.07 15.41
N THR A 209 -9.19 -7.06 15.55
CA THR A 209 -10.14 -7.37 14.46
C THR A 209 -11.14 -6.23 14.26
N ALA A 210 -11.60 -5.59 15.34
CA ALA A 210 -12.45 -4.41 15.26
C ALA A 210 -11.77 -3.24 14.57
N ALA A 211 -10.47 -3.01 14.85
CA ALA A 211 -9.68 -1.98 14.17
C ALA A 211 -9.52 -2.26 12.66
N SER A 212 -9.30 -3.53 12.30
CA SER A 212 -9.20 -3.94 10.89
C SER A 212 -10.55 -3.79 10.15
N LEU A 213 -11.67 -4.08 10.83
CA LEU A 213 -13.02 -3.85 10.31
C LEU A 213 -13.31 -2.35 10.12
N ALA A 214 -12.94 -1.53 11.10
CA ALA A 214 -13.08 -0.06 10.99
C ALA A 214 -12.23 0.49 9.83
N ALA A 215 -11.02 0.00 9.66
CA ALA A 215 -10.17 0.34 8.52
C ALA A 215 -10.84 -0.04 7.19
N MET A 216 -11.38 -1.25 7.08
CA MET A 216 -12.09 -1.71 5.90
C MET A 216 -13.31 -0.85 5.59
N ALA A 217 -14.15 -0.54 6.58
CA ALA A 217 -15.32 0.32 6.42
C ALA A 217 -14.92 1.73 5.95
N ALA A 218 -13.88 2.31 6.53
CA ALA A 218 -13.34 3.60 6.10
C ALA A 218 -12.79 3.56 4.66
N GLY A 219 -12.17 2.46 4.25
CA GLY A 219 -11.73 2.23 2.87
C GLY A 219 -12.89 2.19 1.88
N PHE A 220 -13.97 1.48 2.22
CA PHE A 220 -15.20 1.45 1.42
C PHE A 220 -15.80 2.84 1.26
N THR A 221 -15.98 3.58 2.34
CA THR A 221 -16.56 4.94 2.29
C THR A 221 -15.69 5.89 1.49
N ALA A 222 -14.37 5.84 1.66
CA ALA A 222 -13.42 6.64 0.89
C ALA A 222 -13.43 6.29 -0.61
N ALA A 223 -13.51 4.99 -0.95
CA ALA A 223 -13.59 4.54 -2.34
C ALA A 223 -14.90 4.99 -3.02
N VAL A 224 -16.02 4.89 -2.31
CA VAL A 224 -17.32 5.41 -2.79
C VAL A 224 -17.22 6.91 -3.01
N ALA A 225 -16.74 7.67 -2.04
CA ALA A 225 -16.60 9.13 -2.13
C ALA A 225 -15.71 9.56 -3.32
N ALA A 226 -14.57 8.87 -3.51
CA ALA A 226 -13.65 9.15 -4.61
C ALA A 226 -14.23 8.79 -6.00
N THR A 227 -15.21 7.89 -6.07
CA THR A 227 -15.81 7.43 -7.33
C THR A 227 -17.01 8.25 -7.72
N LEU A 228 -17.83 8.70 -6.77
CA LEU A 228 -19.05 9.49 -7.01
C LEU A 228 -18.81 10.74 -7.88
N SER A 229 -17.63 11.33 -7.81
CA SER A 229 -17.28 12.54 -8.57
C SER A 229 -16.77 12.27 -9.99
N THR A 230 -16.50 11.01 -10.36
CA THR A 230 -15.72 10.72 -11.58
C THR A 230 -16.23 9.57 -12.44
N GLU A 231 -16.89 8.57 -11.86
CA GLU A 231 -17.29 7.34 -12.54
C GLU A 231 -18.66 6.86 -12.06
N SER A 232 -19.27 5.93 -12.81
CA SER A 232 -20.46 5.23 -12.34
C SER A 232 -20.09 4.17 -11.28
N LEU A 233 -20.93 4.04 -10.24
CA LEU A 233 -20.73 3.02 -9.18
C LEU A 233 -20.88 1.57 -9.69
N LEU A 234 -21.46 1.38 -10.87
CA LEU A 234 -21.61 0.07 -11.52
C LEU A 234 -20.44 -0.26 -12.46
N ALA A 235 -19.43 0.60 -12.56
CA ALA A 235 -18.26 0.31 -13.39
C ALA A 235 -17.49 -0.91 -12.85
N GLU A 236 -17.06 -1.80 -13.73
CA GLU A 236 -16.26 -2.99 -13.40
C GLU A 236 -14.97 -2.61 -12.62
N SER A 237 -14.36 -1.49 -12.99
CA SER A 237 -13.19 -0.93 -12.30
C SER A 237 -13.47 -0.59 -10.84
N PHE A 238 -14.69 -0.15 -10.51
CA PHE A 238 -15.10 0.15 -9.15
C PHE A 238 -15.33 -1.12 -8.32
N MET A 239 -16.03 -2.11 -8.88
CA MET A 239 -16.27 -3.39 -8.23
C MET A 239 -14.95 -4.10 -7.90
N ARG A 240 -13.98 -4.08 -8.83
CA ARG A 240 -12.63 -4.61 -8.59
C ARG A 240 -11.94 -3.90 -7.43
N ARG A 241 -12.01 -2.57 -7.36
CA ARG A 241 -11.42 -1.80 -6.24
C ARG A 241 -12.04 -2.18 -4.89
N LEU A 242 -13.35 -2.32 -4.82
CA LEU A 242 -14.04 -2.76 -3.59
C LEU A 242 -13.60 -4.16 -3.16
N LEU A 243 -13.46 -5.09 -4.09
CA LEU A 243 -12.94 -6.43 -3.81
C LEU A 243 -11.51 -6.38 -3.24
N LEU A 244 -10.64 -5.56 -3.82
CA LEU A 244 -9.26 -5.40 -3.34
C LEU A 244 -9.20 -4.79 -1.93
N ILE A 245 -10.08 -3.83 -1.62
CA ILE A 245 -10.22 -3.26 -0.28
C ILE A 245 -10.71 -4.32 0.72
N LEU A 246 -11.64 -5.17 0.33
CA LEU A 246 -12.11 -6.29 1.14
C LEU A 246 -10.99 -7.27 1.45
N LEU A 247 -10.23 -7.68 0.43
CA LEU A 247 -9.05 -8.54 0.59
C LEU A 247 -7.99 -7.91 1.50
N ASN A 248 -7.73 -6.61 1.33
CA ASN A 248 -6.83 -5.83 2.18
C ASN A 248 -7.27 -5.87 3.66
N GLY A 249 -8.56 -5.57 3.93
CA GLY A 249 -9.12 -5.64 5.29
C GLY A 249 -9.01 -7.03 5.91
N GLY A 250 -9.32 -8.08 5.14
CA GLY A 250 -9.16 -9.49 5.55
C GLY A 250 -7.70 -9.84 5.85
N PHE A 251 -6.78 -9.38 5.03
CA PHE A 251 -5.33 -9.55 5.28
C PHE A 251 -4.89 -8.84 6.56
N CYS A 252 -5.36 -7.61 6.79
CA CYS A 252 -5.06 -6.87 8.03
C CYS A 252 -5.53 -7.60 9.28
N MET A 253 -6.70 -8.27 9.25
CA MET A 253 -7.21 -9.06 10.38
C MET A 253 -6.29 -10.21 10.76
N MET A 254 -5.57 -10.80 9.80
CA MET A 254 -4.61 -11.88 10.03
C MET A 254 -3.22 -11.34 10.35
N ALA A 255 -2.77 -10.31 9.61
CA ALA A 255 -1.42 -9.79 9.70
C ALA A 255 -1.16 -9.06 11.03
N VAL A 256 -2.12 -8.28 11.53
CA VAL A 256 -1.92 -7.51 12.77
C VAL A 256 -1.65 -8.41 13.98
N PRO A 257 -2.51 -9.36 14.33
CA PRO A 257 -2.22 -10.23 15.48
C PRO A 257 -1.03 -11.18 15.22
N GLY A 258 -0.79 -11.58 13.97
CA GLY A 258 0.32 -12.47 13.62
C GLY A 258 1.69 -11.80 13.70
N LEU A 259 1.79 -10.51 13.37
CA LEU A 259 3.04 -9.76 13.39
C LEU A 259 3.34 -9.10 14.75
N LEU A 260 2.34 -8.92 15.61
CA LEU A 260 2.50 -8.23 16.88
C LEU A 260 3.57 -8.89 17.76
N SER A 261 3.42 -10.18 18.07
CA SER A 261 4.35 -10.90 18.95
C SER A 261 5.79 -10.98 18.43
N PRO A 262 6.05 -11.24 17.12
CA PRO A 262 7.39 -11.12 16.56
C PRO A 262 8.00 -9.71 16.72
N LEU A 263 7.20 -8.66 16.50
CA LEU A 263 7.67 -7.28 16.61
C LEU A 263 7.96 -6.88 18.05
N GLU A 264 7.10 -7.27 19.01
CA GLU A 264 7.36 -7.08 20.44
C GLU A 264 8.70 -7.67 20.86
N ARG A 265 8.97 -8.91 20.44
CA ARG A 265 10.25 -9.59 20.74
C ARG A 265 11.45 -8.91 20.09
N PHE A 266 11.29 -8.49 18.83
CA PHE A 266 12.37 -7.87 18.08
C PHE A 266 12.77 -6.50 18.64
N PHE A 267 11.78 -5.68 19.07
CA PHE A 267 12.02 -4.36 19.63
C PHE A 267 12.14 -4.34 21.16
N GLY A 268 11.95 -5.46 21.83
CA GLY A 268 11.96 -5.54 23.29
C GLY A 268 10.83 -4.72 23.94
N LEU A 269 9.70 -4.58 23.26
CA LEU A 269 8.54 -3.84 23.75
C LEU A 269 7.55 -4.78 24.40
N THR A 270 6.88 -4.30 25.45
CA THR A 270 5.82 -5.03 26.11
C THR A 270 4.51 -4.28 25.93
N THR A 271 3.53 -4.91 25.28
CA THR A 271 2.20 -4.31 25.10
C THR A 271 1.27 -4.72 26.24
N ASP A 272 0.13 -4.03 26.35
CA ASP A 272 -0.92 -4.35 27.33
C ASP A 272 -1.38 -5.81 27.22
N ILE A 273 -1.36 -6.40 26.00
CA ILE A 273 -1.72 -7.83 25.79
C ILE A 273 -0.70 -8.75 26.45
N THR A 274 0.58 -8.52 26.26
CA THR A 274 1.64 -9.32 26.86
C THR A 274 1.62 -9.18 28.39
N LEU A 275 1.32 -7.98 28.91
CA LEU A 275 1.15 -7.78 30.36
C LEU A 275 -0.04 -8.56 30.89
N LEU A 276 -1.17 -8.59 30.17
CA LEU A 276 -2.33 -9.39 30.53
C LEU A 276 -2.05 -10.91 30.46
N GLU A 277 -1.25 -11.37 29.49
CA GLU A 277 -0.80 -12.76 29.40
C GLU A 277 0.08 -13.14 30.62
N TYR A 278 0.95 -12.23 31.08
CA TYR A 278 1.77 -12.45 32.27
C TYR A 278 0.94 -12.43 33.58
N SER A 279 -0.17 -11.70 33.61
CA SER A 279 -1.05 -11.63 34.75
C SER A 279 -2.10 -12.78 34.80
N ASP A 280 -2.07 -13.69 33.83
CA ASP A 280 -3.00 -14.85 33.82
C ASP A 280 -2.69 -15.76 35.00
N LEU A 281 -3.68 -15.85 35.90
CA LEU A 281 -3.63 -16.65 37.11
C LEU A 281 -3.53 -18.17 36.85
N ASN A 282 -3.85 -18.61 35.62
CA ASN A 282 -3.69 -19.99 35.18
C ASN A 282 -2.25 -20.30 34.70
N SER A 283 -1.38 -19.32 34.65
CA SER A 283 0.01 -19.58 34.29
C SER A 283 0.66 -20.57 35.30
N PRO A 284 1.47 -21.54 34.82
CA PRO A 284 2.06 -22.56 35.68
C PRO A 284 2.83 -22.01 36.90
N ILE A 285 3.51 -20.87 36.68
CA ILE A 285 4.30 -20.19 37.70
C ILE A 285 3.40 -19.60 38.80
N LEU A 286 2.32 -18.92 38.42
CA LEU A 286 1.41 -18.29 39.37
C LEU A 286 0.55 -19.34 40.09
N ALA A 287 0.17 -20.39 39.38
CA ALA A 287 -0.53 -21.53 39.99
C ALA A 287 0.35 -22.24 41.03
N ASP A 288 1.62 -22.45 40.75
CA ASP A 288 2.62 -23.04 41.66
C ASP A 288 2.85 -22.13 42.89
N LEU A 289 2.95 -20.82 42.69
CA LEU A 289 3.05 -19.83 43.76
C LEU A 289 1.81 -19.84 44.66
N ALA A 290 0.62 -19.89 44.04
CA ALA A 290 -0.64 -19.94 44.79
C ALA A 290 -0.74 -21.18 45.67
N MET A 291 -0.22 -22.33 45.25
CA MET A 291 -0.22 -23.59 46.03
C MET A 291 0.87 -23.61 47.09
N LYS A 292 2.10 -23.15 46.76
CA LYS A 292 3.26 -23.23 47.68
C LYS A 292 3.32 -22.10 48.70
N ALA A 293 2.83 -20.89 48.31
CA ALA A 293 2.88 -19.70 49.15
C ALA A 293 1.59 -18.86 49.03
N PRO A 294 0.44 -19.35 49.46
CA PRO A 294 -0.88 -18.71 49.24
C PRO A 294 -0.96 -17.30 49.86
N ALA A 295 -0.32 -17.07 50.99
CA ALA A 295 -0.29 -15.75 51.62
C ALA A 295 0.46 -14.71 50.79
N THR A 296 1.61 -15.10 50.26
CA THR A 296 2.42 -14.25 49.35
C THR A 296 1.67 -13.95 48.07
N TYR A 297 1.01 -14.96 47.49
CA TYR A 297 0.18 -14.82 46.31
C TYR A 297 -0.95 -13.80 46.52
N ALA A 298 -1.75 -13.98 47.61
CA ALA A 298 -2.84 -13.06 47.96
C ALA A 298 -2.33 -11.61 48.17
N HIS A 299 -1.20 -11.47 48.92
CA HIS A 299 -0.60 -10.17 49.18
C HIS A 299 -0.16 -9.47 47.86
N SER A 300 0.46 -10.22 46.92
CA SER A 300 0.86 -9.69 45.61
C SER A 300 -0.32 -9.21 44.78
N LEU A 301 -1.45 -9.94 44.81
CA LEU A 301 -2.70 -9.53 44.15
C LEU A 301 -3.24 -8.22 44.70
N PHE A 302 -3.31 -8.05 46.03
CA PHE A 302 -3.77 -6.81 46.65
C PHE A 302 -2.83 -5.64 46.33
N LEU A 303 -1.52 -5.86 46.38
CA LEU A 303 -0.54 -4.86 46.00
C LEU A 303 -0.71 -4.41 44.53
N GLY A 304 -0.92 -5.35 43.60
CA GLY A 304 -1.20 -5.07 42.22
C GLY A 304 -2.42 -4.16 42.01
N GLN A 305 -3.55 -4.50 42.70
CA GLN A 305 -4.77 -3.69 42.63
C GLN A 305 -4.58 -2.26 43.17
N ILE A 306 -3.82 -2.12 44.27
CA ILE A 306 -3.51 -0.78 44.83
C ILE A 306 -2.61 0.00 43.90
N ALA A 307 -1.60 -0.64 43.30
CA ALA A 307 -0.68 -0.02 42.38
C ALA A 307 -1.40 0.44 41.07
N GLU A 308 -2.31 -0.39 40.54
CA GLU A 308 -3.14 -0.06 39.39
C GLU A 308 -3.96 1.22 39.65
N ARG A 309 -4.69 1.25 40.76
CA ARG A 309 -5.50 2.42 41.17
C ARG A 309 -4.66 3.66 41.41
N ALA A 310 -3.48 3.50 42.01
CA ALA A 310 -2.55 4.62 42.20
C ALA A 310 -2.01 5.17 40.89
N ALA A 311 -1.67 4.29 39.95
CA ALA A 311 -1.22 4.66 38.61
C ALA A 311 -2.34 5.41 37.84
N ASP A 312 -3.57 4.89 37.86
CA ASP A 312 -4.72 5.52 37.22
C ASP A 312 -5.01 6.93 37.82
N ALA A 313 -4.86 7.10 39.13
CA ALA A 313 -5.09 8.37 39.82
C ALA A 313 -4.11 9.49 39.37
N ILE A 314 -2.90 9.12 38.96
CA ILE A 314 -1.88 10.08 38.44
C ILE A 314 -1.86 10.11 36.90
N GLY A 315 -2.78 9.41 36.22
CA GLY A 315 -2.83 9.34 34.77
C GLY A 315 -1.73 8.49 34.13
N ALA A 316 -1.05 7.62 34.91
CA ALA A 316 -0.11 6.65 34.41
C ALA A 316 -0.84 5.37 33.97
N ASN A 317 -0.12 4.47 33.29
CA ASN A 317 -0.66 3.17 32.90
C ASN A 317 -0.57 2.21 34.11
N GLY A 318 -1.74 1.79 34.57
CA GLY A 318 -1.88 0.89 35.71
C GLY A 318 -1.78 -0.57 35.39
#